data_5cbb27b6535ab0cf7b441558c83caa95
#
_entry.id   5cbb27b6535ab0cf7b441558c83caa95
#
_cell.length_a   1.000
_cell.length_b   1.000
_cell.length_c   1.000
_cell.angle_alpha   90.00
_cell.angle_beta   90.00
_cell.angle_gamma   90.00
#
_symmetry.space_group_name_H-M   'P 1'
#
loop_
_entity.id
_entity.type
_entity.pdbx_description
1 polymer ?
#
loop_
_entity_poly.entity_id
_entity_poly.type
_entity_poly.pdbx_seq_one_letter_code
_entity_poly.pdbx_strand_id
1 'polypeptide(L)' 'IKEHINLLIQNEINNLDQLKIELLQNNINKIDYLEIRNENNLEITKNYSEARLFIALYIGDIRIIDNFKLY' A
#
# COMPACT_ATOMS: atom_id res chain seq x y z
N ILE A 1 -4.47 2.09 -8.46
CA ILE A 1 -3.66 1.74 -7.26
C ILE A 1 -2.29 2.38 -7.32
N LYS A 2 -1.61 2.26 -8.45
CA LYS A 2 -0.27 2.84 -8.62
C LYS A 2 -0.24 4.36 -8.38
N GLU A 3 -1.27 5.07 -8.80
CA GLU A 3 -1.40 6.51 -8.58
C GLU A 3 -1.46 6.84 -7.09
N HIS A 4 -2.19 6.06 -6.31
CA HIS A 4 -2.29 6.22 -4.86
C HIS A 4 -0.95 5.93 -4.17
N ILE A 5 -0.21 4.92 -4.65
CA ILE A 5 1.11 4.62 -4.14
C ILE A 5 2.08 5.77 -4.42
N ASN A 6 2.01 6.37 -5.59
CA ASN A 6 2.83 7.53 -5.93
C ASN A 6 2.53 8.73 -5.01
N LEU A 7 1.27 8.95 -4.66
CA LEU A 7 0.88 9.99 -3.72
C LEU A 7 1.47 9.74 -2.32
N LEU A 8 1.50 8.49 -1.89
CA LEU A 8 2.14 8.11 -0.62
C LEU A 8 3.64 8.43 -0.64
N ILE A 9 4.33 8.07 -1.71
CA ILE A 9 5.77 8.34 -1.88
C ILE A 9 6.05 9.84 -1.87
N GLN A 10 5.19 10.64 -2.47
CA GLN A 10 5.31 12.09 -2.56
C GLN A 10 4.83 12.82 -1.30
N ASN A 11 4.42 12.10 -0.26
CA ASN A 11 3.87 12.63 0.99
C ASN A 11 2.55 13.41 0.84
N GLU A 12 1.84 13.26 -0.26
CA GLU A 12 0.49 13.79 -0.42
C GLU A 12 -0.55 12.95 0.30
N ILE A 13 -0.23 11.66 0.55
CA ILE A 13 -0.93 10.78 1.48
C ILE A 13 0.03 10.53 2.64
N ASN A 14 -0.37 10.91 3.85
CA ASN A 14 0.55 11.00 4.99
C ASN A 14 0.81 9.67 5.70
N ASN A 15 -0.06 8.67 5.55
CA ASN A 15 0.10 7.39 6.24
C ASN A 15 -0.75 6.29 5.58
N LEU A 16 -0.57 5.04 6.05
CA LEU A 16 -1.27 3.89 5.52
C LEU A 16 -2.77 3.93 5.78
N ASP A 17 -3.22 4.50 6.88
CA ASP A 17 -4.64 4.61 7.19
C ASP A 17 -5.35 5.49 6.17
N GLN A 18 -4.74 6.60 5.81
CA GLN A 18 -5.25 7.49 4.78
C GLN A 18 -5.25 6.81 3.41
N LEU A 19 -4.18 6.10 3.07
CA LEU A 19 -4.10 5.32 1.83
C LEU A 19 -5.22 4.29 1.75
N LYS A 20 -5.48 3.59 2.85
CA LYS A 20 -6.56 2.61 2.94
C LYS A 20 -7.92 3.23 2.67
N ILE A 21 -8.20 4.39 3.25
CA ILE A 21 -9.45 5.13 3.03
C ILE A 21 -9.59 5.51 1.56
N GLU A 22 -8.54 6.06 0.97
CA GLU A 22 -8.54 6.46 -0.44
C GLU A 22 -8.79 5.27 -1.38
N LEU A 23 -8.15 4.14 -1.13
CA LEU A 23 -8.35 2.94 -1.93
C LEU A 23 -9.79 2.42 -1.83
N LEU A 24 -10.37 2.40 -0.63
CA LEU A 24 -11.74 1.93 -0.43
C LEU A 24 -12.77 2.83 -1.11
N GLN A 25 -12.44 4.08 -1.38
CA GLN A 25 -13.31 5.01 -2.10
C GLN A 25 -13.24 4.82 -3.63
N ASN A 26 -12.29 4.03 -4.13
CA ASN A 26 -12.01 3.87 -5.55
C ASN A 26 -12.33 2.46 -6.06
N ASN A 27 -13.51 1.93 -5.73
CA ASN A 27 -14.02 0.62 -6.19
C ASN A 27 -13.25 -0.59 -5.64
N ILE A 28 -12.50 -0.41 -4.58
CA ILE A 28 -11.88 -1.51 -3.84
C ILE A 28 -12.88 -1.98 -2.77
N ASN A 29 -13.28 -3.24 -2.83
CA ASN A 29 -14.32 -3.77 -1.94
C ASN A 29 -13.79 -4.09 -0.54
N LYS A 30 -12.56 -4.56 -0.46
CA LYS A 30 -11.95 -4.99 0.80
C LYS A 30 -10.44 -4.96 0.67
N ILE A 31 -9.77 -4.62 1.77
CA ILE A 31 -8.32 -4.74 1.89
C ILE A 31 -8.02 -5.81 2.93
N ASP A 32 -7.33 -6.89 2.52
CA ASP A 32 -6.90 -7.94 3.44
C ASP A 32 -5.71 -7.50 4.27
N TYR A 33 -4.69 -6.94 3.61
CA TYR A 33 -3.58 -6.32 4.30
C TYR A 33 -2.98 -5.19 3.46
N LEU A 34 -2.36 -4.27 4.15
CA LEU A 34 -1.64 -3.14 3.57
C LEU A 34 -0.52 -2.80 4.54
N GLU A 35 0.72 -3.14 4.18
CA GLU A 35 1.85 -3.06 5.08
C GLU A 35 3.08 -2.51 4.38
N ILE A 36 3.85 -1.68 5.09
CA ILE A 36 5.16 -1.25 4.64
C ILE A 36 6.20 -2.06 5.41
N ARG A 37 7.03 -2.81 4.69
CA ARG A 37 8.06 -3.66 5.28
C ARG A 37 9.41 -3.36 4.68
N ASN A 38 10.45 -3.52 5.50
CA ASN A 38 11.83 -3.46 5.02
C ASN A 38 12.07 -4.60 4.04
N GLU A 39 12.66 -4.30 2.90
CA GLU A 39 12.90 -5.23 1.80
C GLU A 39 13.85 -6.37 2.17
N ASN A 40 14.78 -6.12 3.09
CA ASN A 40 15.83 -7.07 3.46
C ASN A 40 15.42 -8.02 4.58
N ASN A 41 14.72 -7.54 5.61
CA ASN A 41 14.37 -8.32 6.78
C ASN A 41 12.85 -8.55 6.94
N LEU A 42 12.04 -7.94 6.08
CA LEU A 42 10.58 -8.03 6.07
C LEU A 42 9.89 -7.53 7.36
N GLU A 43 10.58 -6.76 8.18
CA GLU A 43 9.98 -6.14 9.35
C GLU A 43 9.18 -4.90 8.97
N ILE A 44 8.11 -4.64 9.71
CA ILE A 44 7.30 -3.42 9.54
C ILE A 44 8.20 -2.21 9.78
N THR A 45 8.16 -1.25 8.87
CA THR A 45 9.02 -0.07 8.96
C THR A 45 8.27 1.19 8.54
N LYS A 46 8.73 2.31 9.06
CA LYS A 46 8.31 3.65 8.61
C LYS A 46 9.39 4.33 7.77
N ASN A 47 10.53 3.69 7.57
CA ASN A 47 11.61 4.20 6.75
C ASN A 47 11.45 3.69 5.32
N TYR A 48 11.15 4.57 4.40
CA TYR A 48 10.86 4.22 3.01
C TYR A 48 12.12 3.94 2.18
N SER A 49 13.30 4.26 2.67
CA SER A 49 14.53 4.17 1.86
C SER A 49 14.91 2.75 1.43
N GLU A 50 14.43 1.73 2.14
CA GLU A 50 14.63 0.32 1.80
C GLU A 50 13.33 -0.47 1.93
N ALA A 51 12.19 0.19 1.72
CA ALA A 51 10.90 -0.39 2.00
C ALA A 51 10.11 -0.72 0.75
N ARG A 52 9.23 -1.72 0.90
CA ARG A 52 8.18 -2.03 -0.06
C ARG A 52 6.82 -2.00 0.60
N LEU A 53 5.84 -1.57 -0.16
CA LEU A 53 4.44 -1.67 0.22
C LEU A 53 3.92 -3.02 -0.26
N PHE A 54 3.39 -3.81 0.66
CA PHE A 54 2.72 -5.09 0.36
C PHE A 54 1.23 -4.92 0.54
N ILE A 55 0.47 -5.35 -0.45
CA ILE A 55 -0.98 -5.17 -0.46
C ILE A 55 -1.68 -6.43 -0.94
N ALA A 56 -2.80 -6.77 -0.31
CA ALA A 56 -3.77 -7.70 -0.84
C ALA A 56 -5.16 -7.10 -0.68
N LEU A 57 -5.90 -7.06 -1.76
CA LEU A 57 -7.21 -6.44 -1.80
C LEU A 57 -8.16 -7.19 -2.74
N TYR A 58 -9.45 -6.84 -2.65
CA TYR A 58 -10.48 -7.40 -3.52
C TYR A 58 -11.10 -6.30 -4.38
N ILE A 59 -11.22 -6.61 -5.68
CA ILE A 59 -12.06 -5.86 -6.62
C ILE A 59 -13.16 -6.83 -7.06
N GLY A 60 -14.39 -6.65 -6.54
CA GLY A 60 -15.42 -7.67 -6.67
C GLY A 60 -14.99 -8.95 -5.98
N ASP A 61 -15.01 -10.06 -6.70
CA ASP A 61 -14.60 -11.38 -6.20
C ASP A 61 -13.15 -11.72 -6.49
N ILE A 62 -12.40 -10.81 -7.10
CA ILE A 62 -11.02 -11.05 -7.53
C ILE A 62 -10.07 -10.53 -6.45
N ARG A 63 -9.23 -11.43 -5.92
CA ARG A 63 -8.16 -11.07 -4.99
C ARG A 63 -6.91 -10.70 -5.75
N ILE A 64 -6.40 -9.51 -5.50
CA ILE A 64 -5.18 -8.99 -6.11
C ILE A 64 -4.11 -8.87 -5.02
N ILE A 65 -2.95 -9.46 -5.28
CA ILE A 65 -1.77 -9.39 -4.41
C ILE A 65 -0.66 -8.70 -5.20
N ASP A 66 -0.05 -7.68 -4.60
CA ASP A 66 1.01 -6.93 -5.27
C ASP A 66 1.98 -6.34 -4.26
N ASN A 67 3.10 -5.82 -4.75
CA ASN A 67 4.02 -5.06 -3.94
C ASN A 67 4.63 -3.94 -4.79
N PHE A 68 5.03 -2.86 -4.11
CA PHE A 68 5.56 -1.67 -4.76
C PHE A 68 6.78 -1.16 -4.01
N LYS A 69 7.81 -0.86 -4.77
CA LYS A 69 9.03 -0.24 -4.26
C LYS A 69 8.74 1.21 -3.86
N LEU A 70 9.18 1.62 -2.68
CA LEU A 70 8.92 2.95 -2.13
C LEU A 70 10.14 3.90 -2.21
N TYR A 71 11.17 3.52 -2.91
CA TYR A 71 12.39 4.32 -3.00
C TYR A 71 12.96 4.38 -4.41
#